data_1fccb22f360f5138996fc42d7e0a9fb2
#
_entry.id   1fccb22f360f5138996fc42d7e0a9fb2
#
_cell.length_a   1.000
_cell.length_b   1.000
_cell.length_c   1.000
_cell.angle_alpha   90.00
_cell.angle_beta   90.00
_cell.angle_gamma   90.00
#
_symmetry.space_group_name_H-M   'P 1'
#
loop_
_entity.id
_entity.type
_entity.pdbx_description
1 polymer ?
#
loop_
_entity_poly.entity_id
_entity_poly.type
_entity_poly.pdbx_seq_one_letter_code
_entity_poly.pdbx_strand_id
1 'polypeptide(L)'
;MMKLIKQLAKSVREYKKPSLITLFLMVGEAVIESVIPYITATFLINELSQAAQKGEPIRIGYIVQIGLVLALMAMCSLACGGFAGFTCAKASSGFAKNLRHDLFEKVQGFTFANIDKFSSSSLVTRVTTD
;
A
#
# COMPACT_ATOMS: atom_id res chain seq x y z
N MET A 1 1.01 -24.88 4.47
CA MET A 1 1.05 -23.43 4.29
C MET A 1 0.52 -22.98 2.91
N MET A 2 1.05 -23.49 1.79
CA MET A 2 0.60 -23.13 0.42
C MET A 2 -0.90 -23.36 0.14
N LYS A 3 -1.52 -24.42 0.69
CA LYS A 3 -2.96 -24.69 0.52
C LYS A 3 -3.84 -23.63 1.21
N LEU A 4 -3.43 -23.16 2.39
CA LEU A 4 -4.13 -22.10 3.13
C LEU A 4 -4.07 -20.77 2.39
N ILE A 5 -2.88 -20.39 1.89
CA ILE A 5 -2.69 -19.16 1.09
C ILE A 5 -3.59 -19.19 -0.16
N LYS A 6 -3.67 -20.33 -0.84
CA LYS A 6 -4.51 -20.51 -2.03
C LYS A 6 -6.01 -20.42 -1.71
N GLN A 7 -6.44 -20.91 -0.53
CA GLN A 7 -7.82 -20.77 -0.06
C GLN A 7 -8.15 -19.32 0.28
N LEU A 8 -7.28 -18.62 1.01
CA LEU A 8 -7.45 -17.20 1.34
C LEU A 8 -7.45 -16.32 0.08
N ALA A 9 -6.57 -16.60 -0.88
CA ALA A 9 -6.55 -15.90 -2.16
C ALA A 9 -7.85 -16.09 -2.98
N LYS A 10 -8.58 -17.20 -2.75
CA LYS A 10 -9.88 -17.43 -3.38
C LYS A 10 -10.96 -16.51 -2.81
N SER A 11 -10.89 -16.13 -1.55
CA SER A 11 -11.85 -15.22 -0.90
C SER A 11 -11.69 -13.76 -1.34
N VAL A 12 -10.61 -13.40 -2.06
CA VAL A 12 -10.45 -12.07 -2.68
C VAL A 12 -11.51 -11.81 -3.77
N ARG A 13 -11.97 -12.85 -4.47
CA ARG A 13 -13.04 -12.82 -5.50
C ARG A 13 -13.01 -11.56 -6.37
N GLU A 14 -13.94 -10.63 -6.14
CA GLU A 14 -14.16 -9.41 -6.92
C GLU A 14 -13.13 -8.30 -6.65
N TYR A 15 -12.41 -8.38 -5.53
CA TYR A 15 -11.45 -7.35 -5.08
C TYR A 15 -10.02 -7.54 -5.61
N LYS A 16 -9.83 -8.44 -6.59
CA LYS A 16 -8.52 -8.64 -7.27
C LYS A 16 -8.06 -7.39 -8.00
N LYS A 17 -8.99 -6.69 -8.69
CA LYS A 17 -8.67 -5.46 -9.43
C LYS A 17 -8.17 -4.34 -8.51
N PRO A 18 -8.91 -3.91 -7.45
CA PRO A 18 -8.40 -2.89 -6.55
C PRO A 18 -7.10 -3.30 -5.84
N SER A 19 -6.94 -4.57 -5.47
CA SER A 19 -5.69 -5.07 -4.87
C SER A 19 -4.49 -4.94 -5.83
N LEU A 20 -4.67 -5.25 -7.13
CA LEU A 20 -3.62 -5.12 -8.12
C LEU A 20 -3.29 -3.64 -8.39
N ILE A 21 -4.31 -2.77 -8.48
CA ILE A 21 -4.13 -1.33 -8.66
C ILE A 21 -3.33 -0.74 -7.49
N THR A 22 -3.64 -1.12 -6.25
CA THR A 22 -2.88 -0.69 -5.07
C THR A 22 -1.40 -1.04 -5.20
N LEU A 23 -1.09 -2.26 -5.65
CA LEU A 23 0.29 -2.70 -5.82
C LEU A 23 1.04 -1.83 -6.85
N PHE A 24 0.43 -1.55 -8.00
CA PHE A 24 1.04 -0.69 -9.02
C PHE A 24 1.24 0.74 -8.54
N LEU A 25 0.27 1.30 -7.81
CA LEU A 25 0.37 2.65 -7.26
C LEU A 25 1.48 2.74 -6.21
N MET A 26 1.61 1.76 -5.32
CA MET A 26 2.68 1.72 -4.31
C MET A 26 4.07 1.57 -4.93
N VAL A 27 4.21 0.76 -6.00
CA VAL A 27 5.47 0.67 -6.74
C VAL A 27 5.81 2.00 -7.41
N GLY A 28 4.82 2.66 -8.02
CA GLY A 28 5.00 3.98 -8.62
C GLY A 28 5.45 5.03 -7.60
N GLU A 29 4.80 5.08 -6.44
CA GLU A 29 5.17 5.94 -5.30
C GLU A 29 6.61 5.69 -4.86
N ALA A 30 6.97 4.44 -4.60
CA ALA A 30 8.32 4.06 -4.16
C ALA A 30 9.41 4.43 -5.17
N VAL A 31 9.13 4.30 -6.47
CA VAL A 31 10.06 4.73 -7.54
C VAL A 31 10.25 6.23 -7.50
N ILE A 32 9.17 7.02 -7.42
CA ILE A 32 9.26 8.49 -7.34
C ILE A 32 10.05 8.91 -6.11
N GLU A 33 9.76 8.34 -4.94
CA GLU A 33 10.46 8.65 -3.68
C GLU A 33 11.94 8.30 -3.73
N SER A 34 12.32 7.25 -4.44
CA SER A 34 13.73 6.87 -4.61
C SER A 34 14.49 7.82 -5.55
N VAL A 35 13.80 8.46 -6.50
CA VAL A 35 14.40 9.40 -7.44
C VAL A 35 14.62 10.78 -6.82
N ILE A 36 13.79 11.21 -5.87
CA ILE A 36 13.90 12.52 -5.21
C ILE A 36 15.29 12.74 -4.58
N PRO A 37 15.82 11.86 -3.70
CA PRO A 37 17.14 12.06 -3.12
C PRO A 37 18.26 11.99 -4.19
N TYR A 38 18.10 11.21 -5.24
CA TYR A 38 19.06 11.16 -6.33
C TYR A 38 19.15 12.50 -7.07
N ILE A 39 18.02 13.11 -7.41
CA ILE A 39 17.98 14.44 -8.04
C ILE A 39 18.57 15.49 -7.10
N THR A 40 18.21 15.44 -5.82
CA THR A 40 18.71 16.38 -4.81
C THR A 40 20.22 16.28 -4.67
N ALA A 41 20.78 15.08 -4.58
CA ALA A 41 22.21 14.88 -4.47
C ALA A 41 22.97 15.30 -5.74
N THR A 42 22.45 14.91 -6.90
CA THR A 42 23.16 15.11 -8.18
C THR A 42 23.10 16.56 -8.67
N PHE A 43 21.97 17.21 -8.51
CA PHE A 43 21.79 18.54 -9.09
C PHE A 43 21.90 19.67 -8.05
N LEU A 44 21.21 19.55 -6.92
CA LEU A 44 21.17 20.61 -5.92
C LEU A 44 22.45 20.68 -5.11
N ILE A 45 22.91 19.56 -4.54
CA ILE A 45 24.13 19.53 -3.71
C ILE A 45 25.35 19.82 -4.55
N ASN A 46 25.40 19.32 -5.79
CA ASN A 46 26.54 19.54 -6.68
C ASN A 46 26.66 21.03 -7.09
N GLU A 47 25.58 21.70 -7.41
CA GLU A 47 25.57 23.14 -7.74
C GLU A 47 26.05 23.98 -6.52
N LEU A 48 25.53 23.68 -5.32
CA LEU A 48 25.93 24.37 -4.10
C LEU A 48 27.41 24.14 -3.77
N SER A 49 27.93 22.93 -3.93
CA SER A 49 29.31 22.60 -3.63
C SER A 49 30.28 23.26 -4.63
N GLN A 50 29.92 23.33 -5.91
CA GLN A 50 30.71 24.01 -6.93
C GLN A 50 30.74 25.51 -6.70
N ALA A 51 29.60 26.13 -6.40
CA ALA A 51 29.55 27.56 -6.08
C ALA A 51 30.42 27.90 -4.84
N ALA A 52 30.36 27.06 -3.82
CA ALA A 52 31.17 27.23 -2.60
C ALA A 52 32.67 27.08 -2.86
N GLN A 53 33.09 26.14 -3.72
CA GLN A 53 34.51 25.90 -4.02
C GLN A 53 35.10 26.96 -4.97
N LYS A 54 34.32 27.45 -5.90
CA LYS A 54 34.78 28.42 -6.92
C LYS A 54 34.58 29.90 -6.52
N GLY A 55 33.85 30.13 -5.43
CA GLY A 55 33.46 31.49 -5.02
C GLY A 55 32.51 32.17 -6.01
N GLU A 56 31.85 31.40 -6.85
CA GLU A 56 30.90 31.93 -7.84
C GLU A 56 29.52 32.19 -7.19
N PRO A 57 28.77 33.17 -7.69
CA PRO A 57 27.43 33.44 -7.19
C PRO A 57 26.51 32.25 -7.47
N ILE A 58 25.77 31.83 -6.45
CA ILE A 58 24.77 30.75 -6.56
C ILE A 58 23.71 31.13 -7.60
N ARG A 59 23.45 30.22 -8.52
CA ARG A 59 22.44 30.42 -9.59
C ARG A 59 21.04 30.14 -9.04
N ILE A 60 20.47 31.12 -8.33
CA ILE A 60 19.19 31.04 -7.65
C ILE A 60 18.08 30.54 -8.59
N GLY A 61 18.03 30.97 -9.84
CA GLY A 61 17.06 30.54 -10.84
C GLY A 61 17.10 29.04 -11.10
N TYR A 62 18.31 28.44 -11.13
CA TYR A 62 18.50 27.01 -11.31
C TYR A 62 18.02 26.20 -10.08
N ILE A 63 18.32 26.69 -8.89
CA ILE A 63 17.86 26.07 -7.64
C ILE A 63 16.33 26.08 -7.54
N VAL A 64 15.71 27.21 -7.91
CA VAL A 64 14.24 27.33 -7.94
C VAL A 64 13.61 26.36 -8.93
N GLN A 65 14.21 26.20 -10.12
CA GLN A 65 13.73 25.21 -11.09
C GLN A 65 13.78 23.77 -10.56
N ILE A 66 14.91 23.37 -9.96
CA ILE A 66 15.04 22.04 -9.35
C ILE A 66 14.05 21.89 -8.21
N GLY A 67 13.91 22.89 -7.35
CA GLY A 67 12.94 22.89 -6.25
C GLY A 67 11.50 22.71 -6.76
N LEU A 68 11.14 23.36 -7.86
CA LEU A 68 9.81 23.21 -8.48
C LEU A 68 9.59 21.76 -8.98
N VAL A 69 10.59 21.18 -9.64
CA VAL A 69 10.53 19.80 -10.13
C VAL A 69 10.37 18.83 -8.96
N LEU A 70 11.14 19.00 -7.89
CA LEU A 70 11.03 18.17 -6.68
C LEU A 70 9.65 18.32 -6.03
N ALA A 71 9.11 19.52 -5.96
CA ALA A 71 7.76 19.76 -5.43
C ALA A 71 6.68 19.07 -6.27
N LEU A 72 6.77 19.13 -7.61
CA LEU A 72 5.85 18.42 -8.49
C LEU A 72 5.95 16.89 -8.32
N MET A 73 7.16 16.35 -8.19
CA MET A 73 7.36 14.93 -7.94
C MET A 73 6.78 14.50 -6.59
N ALA A 74 6.96 15.31 -5.54
CA ALA A 74 6.37 15.05 -4.25
C ALA A 74 4.83 15.06 -4.29
N MET A 75 4.23 15.99 -5.04
CA MET A 75 2.78 16.01 -5.24
C MET A 75 2.28 14.77 -5.99
N CYS A 76 3.00 14.31 -7.01
CA CYS A 76 2.67 13.08 -7.73
C CYS A 76 2.77 11.85 -6.81
N SER A 77 3.83 11.76 -5.99
CA SER A 77 4.00 10.68 -5.00
C SER A 77 2.84 10.68 -4.01
N LEU A 78 2.50 11.83 -3.43
CA LEU A 78 1.37 11.98 -2.52
C LEU A 78 0.04 11.55 -3.14
N ALA A 79 -0.20 11.91 -4.40
CA ALA A 79 -1.41 11.47 -5.11
C ALA A 79 -1.43 9.93 -5.28
N CYS A 80 -0.32 9.33 -5.70
CA CYS A 80 -0.20 7.86 -5.81
C CYS A 80 -0.47 7.17 -4.47
N GLY A 81 0.14 7.65 -3.38
CA GLY A 81 -0.06 7.12 -2.03
C GLY A 81 -1.51 7.26 -1.55
N GLY A 82 -2.13 8.42 -1.77
CA GLY A 82 -3.53 8.66 -1.43
C GLY A 82 -4.49 7.70 -2.16
N PHE A 83 -4.32 7.53 -3.46
CA PHE A 83 -5.10 6.57 -4.25
C PHE A 83 -4.80 5.12 -3.86
N ALA A 84 -3.54 4.78 -3.56
CA ALA A 84 -3.16 3.46 -3.07
C ALA A 84 -3.84 3.15 -1.73
N GLY A 85 -3.86 4.09 -0.79
CA GLY A 85 -4.55 3.96 0.49
C GLY A 85 -6.06 3.71 0.32
N PHE A 86 -6.71 4.48 -0.54
CA PHE A 86 -8.14 4.30 -0.83
C PHE A 86 -8.45 2.92 -1.43
N THR A 87 -7.68 2.50 -2.44
CA THR A 87 -7.88 1.18 -3.09
C THR A 87 -7.53 0.03 -2.15
N CYS A 88 -6.52 0.20 -1.29
CA CYS A 88 -6.16 -0.76 -0.25
C CYS A 88 -7.28 -0.92 0.78
N ALA A 89 -7.83 0.16 1.30
CA ALA A 89 -8.95 0.12 2.25
C ALA A 89 -10.17 -0.60 1.65
N LYS A 90 -10.50 -0.31 0.39
CA LYS A 90 -11.59 -0.99 -0.33
C LYS A 90 -11.32 -2.49 -0.51
N ALA A 91 -10.10 -2.86 -0.89
CA ALA A 91 -9.71 -4.26 -1.05
C ALA A 91 -9.74 -5.02 0.28
N SER A 92 -9.22 -4.44 1.36
CA SER A 92 -9.17 -5.04 2.69
C SER A 92 -10.57 -5.25 3.27
N SER A 93 -11.42 -4.22 3.21
CA SER A 93 -12.80 -4.30 3.70
C SER A 93 -13.60 -5.36 2.94
N GLY A 94 -13.44 -5.40 1.60
CA GLY A 94 -14.09 -6.39 0.78
C GLY A 94 -13.60 -7.82 1.05
N PHE A 95 -12.31 -7.99 1.23
CA PHE A 95 -11.74 -9.28 1.62
C PHE A 95 -12.27 -9.75 2.98
N ALA A 96 -12.29 -8.87 3.98
CA ALA A 96 -12.82 -9.19 5.31
C ALA A 96 -14.31 -9.58 5.25
N LYS A 97 -15.11 -8.87 4.45
CA LYS A 97 -16.51 -9.23 4.20
C LYS A 97 -16.65 -10.66 3.64
N ASN A 98 -15.91 -10.95 2.57
CA ASN A 98 -15.97 -12.26 1.92
C ASN A 98 -15.46 -13.38 2.85
N LEU A 99 -14.41 -13.10 3.62
CA LEU A 99 -13.87 -14.08 4.57
C LEU A 99 -14.87 -14.41 5.68
N ARG A 100 -15.53 -13.39 6.24
CA ARG A 100 -16.60 -13.60 7.25
C ARG A 100 -17.74 -14.41 6.67
N HIS A 101 -18.16 -14.14 5.45
CA HIS A 101 -19.21 -14.90 4.78
C HIS A 101 -18.80 -16.36 4.57
N ASP A 102 -17.60 -16.60 4.04
CA ASP A 102 -17.08 -17.96 3.83
C ASP A 102 -16.92 -18.75 5.16
N LEU A 103 -16.53 -18.06 6.24
CA LEU A 103 -16.46 -18.65 7.57
C LEU A 103 -17.84 -18.98 8.12
N PHE A 104 -18.80 -18.07 7.97
CA PHE A 104 -20.17 -18.28 8.42
C PHE A 104 -20.84 -19.48 7.71
N GLU A 105 -20.70 -19.57 6.38
CA GLU A 105 -21.20 -20.72 5.61
C GLU A 105 -20.58 -22.04 6.09
N LYS A 106 -19.27 -22.04 6.39
CA LYS A 106 -18.62 -23.25 6.93
C LYS A 106 -19.11 -23.63 8.29
N VAL A 107 -19.31 -22.65 9.19
CA VAL A 107 -19.82 -22.90 10.55
C VAL A 107 -21.26 -23.43 10.50
N GLN A 108 -22.11 -22.90 9.62
CA GLN A 108 -23.48 -23.43 9.43
C GLN A 108 -23.51 -24.87 8.90
N GLY A 109 -22.49 -25.24 8.12
CA GLY A 109 -22.35 -26.61 7.63
C GLY A 109 -21.80 -27.63 8.67
N PHE A 110 -21.50 -27.19 9.90
CA PHE A 110 -21.01 -28.07 10.95
C PHE A 110 -22.14 -28.94 11.51
N THR A 111 -21.90 -30.25 11.57
CA THR A 111 -22.80 -31.19 12.24
C THR A 111 -22.73 -31.02 13.77
N PHE A 112 -23.78 -31.34 14.51
CA PHE A 112 -23.84 -31.28 15.97
C PHE A 112 -22.60 -31.88 16.67
N ALA A 113 -22.09 -32.99 16.15
CA ALA A 113 -20.86 -33.62 16.66
C ALA A 113 -19.59 -32.76 16.50
N ASN A 114 -19.58 -31.80 15.58
CA ASN A 114 -18.48 -30.84 15.39
C ASN A 114 -18.65 -29.60 16.29
N ILE A 115 -19.90 -29.24 16.61
CA ILE A 115 -20.21 -28.09 17.49
C ILE A 115 -19.83 -28.44 18.95
N ASP A 116 -20.02 -29.68 19.36
CA ASP A 116 -19.62 -30.14 20.70
C ASP A 116 -18.10 -30.11 20.94
N LYS A 117 -17.30 -30.17 19.88
CA LYS A 117 -15.84 -30.04 19.94
C LYS A 117 -15.36 -28.60 20.16
N PHE A 118 -16.15 -27.62 19.75
CA PHE A 118 -15.85 -26.21 19.85
C PHE A 118 -16.97 -25.50 20.61
N SER A 119 -16.67 -24.86 21.73
CA SER A 119 -17.72 -24.12 22.45
C SER A 119 -18.30 -23.03 21.53
N SER A 120 -19.64 -22.88 21.57
CA SER A 120 -20.35 -21.88 20.72
C SER A 120 -19.81 -20.46 20.90
N SER A 121 -19.41 -20.10 22.12
CA SER A 121 -18.79 -18.81 22.44
C SER A 121 -17.44 -18.62 21.71
N SER A 122 -16.61 -19.65 21.64
CA SER A 122 -15.31 -19.60 20.92
C SER A 122 -15.50 -19.43 19.40
N LEU A 123 -16.51 -20.07 18.81
CA LEU A 123 -16.82 -19.94 17.38
C LEU A 123 -17.31 -18.53 17.04
N VAL A 124 -18.19 -17.96 17.87
CA VAL A 124 -18.69 -16.59 17.66
C VAL A 124 -17.55 -15.58 17.75
N THR A 125 -16.68 -15.68 18.76
CA THR A 125 -15.54 -14.78 18.92
C THR A 125 -14.59 -14.84 17.72
N ARG A 126 -14.26 -16.02 17.21
CA ARG A 126 -13.39 -16.18 16.03
C ARG A 126 -13.98 -15.63 14.74
N VAL A 127 -15.29 -15.67 14.58
CA VAL A 127 -15.96 -15.13 13.39
C VAL A 127 -16.11 -13.60 13.45
N THR A 128 -16.19 -13.03 14.66
CA THR A 128 -16.50 -11.60 14.86
C THR A 128 -15.28 -10.76 15.20
N THR A 129 -14.28 -11.31 15.86
CA THR A 129 -13.16 -10.52 16.46
C THR A 129 -11.80 -10.86 15.84
N ASP A 130 -11.58 -12.10 15.42
CA ASP A 130 -10.36 -12.54 14.74
C ASP A 130 -10.56 -12.54 13.22
#